data_5cddd37ea7ff44f5d2c9566e0f33823c
#
_entry.id   5cddd37ea7ff44f5d2c9566e0f33823c
#
_cell.length_a   1.000
_cell.length_b   1.000
_cell.length_c   1.000
_cell.angle_alpha   90.00
_cell.angle_beta   90.00
_cell.angle_gamma   90.00
#
_symmetry.space_group_name_H-M   'P 1'
#
loop_
_entity.id
_entity.type
_entity.pdbx_description
1 polymer ?
#
loop_
_entity_poly.entity_id
_entity_poly.type
_entity_poly.pdbx_seq_one_letter_code
_entity_poly.pdbx_strand_id
1 'polypeptide(L)'
;MRLFFLRHTSLKVEIDVFYGQTDLDVSDNFEEEVILIKKKILNFNIDTDSIKVYSSPLKRCIKLTNTLTENYIIDERIKEMNLGDWEMKKMTSIPEREKLEWENNLLSFKIPNGESNEEFLKRLKSFL
;
A
#
# COMPACT_ATOMS: atom_id res chain seq x y z
N MET A 1 10.20 -4.51 21.01
CA MET A 1 9.85 -3.50 19.99
C MET A 1 8.38 -3.69 19.60
N ARG A 2 7.61 -2.62 19.52
CA ARG A 2 6.23 -2.63 18.98
C ARG A 2 6.23 -1.98 17.61
N LEU A 3 5.53 -2.61 16.64
CA LEU A 3 5.33 -2.07 15.30
C LEU A 3 3.83 -1.82 15.09
N PHE A 4 3.52 -0.69 14.51
CA PHE A 4 2.16 -0.31 14.14
C PHE A 4 2.10 -0.18 12.62
N PHE A 5 1.16 -0.87 11.99
CA PHE A 5 0.93 -0.79 10.56
C PHE A 5 -0.37 -0.04 10.31
N LEU A 6 -0.27 0.99 9.49
CA LEU A 6 -1.40 1.80 9.10
C LEU A 6 -1.59 1.73 7.59
N ARG A 7 -2.80 1.37 7.17
CA ARG A 7 -3.16 1.39 5.76
C ARG A 7 -3.71 2.77 5.39
N HIS A 8 -3.44 3.21 4.16
CA HIS A 8 -4.03 4.42 3.58
C HIS A 8 -5.56 4.36 3.56
N THR A 9 -6.21 5.52 3.41
CA THR A 9 -7.66 5.67 3.25
C THR A 9 -8.16 5.15 1.89
N SER A 10 -9.45 5.17 1.68
CA SER A 10 -10.06 4.82 0.39
C SER A 10 -9.54 5.70 -0.75
N LEU A 11 -9.54 5.16 -1.96
CA LEU A 11 -8.98 5.80 -3.16
C LEU A 11 -10.04 6.05 -4.22
N LYS A 12 -9.74 6.99 -5.12
CA LYS A 12 -10.52 7.23 -6.35
C LYS A 12 -10.21 6.15 -7.39
N VAL A 13 -10.77 4.97 -7.19
CA VAL A 13 -10.61 3.84 -8.09
C VAL A 13 -11.89 3.00 -8.11
N GLU A 14 -12.21 2.41 -9.26
CA GLU A 14 -13.35 1.51 -9.37
C GLU A 14 -13.12 0.22 -8.55
N ILE A 15 -14.21 -0.39 -8.13
CA ILE A 15 -14.19 -1.69 -7.46
C ILE A 15 -13.61 -2.74 -8.43
N ASP A 16 -12.86 -3.71 -7.88
CA ASP A 16 -12.23 -4.81 -8.60
C ASP A 16 -11.11 -4.43 -9.59
N VAL A 17 -10.63 -3.18 -9.51
CA VAL A 17 -9.43 -2.77 -10.25
C VAL A 17 -8.19 -3.03 -9.42
N PHE A 18 -7.22 -3.72 -9.99
CA PHE A 18 -5.91 -3.90 -9.40
C PHE A 18 -5.10 -2.60 -9.43
N TYR A 19 -4.52 -2.26 -8.32
CA TYR A 19 -3.53 -1.18 -8.22
C TYR A 19 -2.47 -1.54 -7.20
N GLY A 20 -1.24 -1.32 -7.55
CA GLY A 20 -0.08 -1.47 -6.67
C GLY A 20 0.67 -0.16 -6.57
N GLN A 21 1.61 0.07 -7.47
CA GLN A 21 2.43 1.29 -7.48
C GLN A 21 1.85 2.44 -8.31
N THR A 22 0.75 2.24 -9.01
CA THR A 22 0.01 3.36 -9.63
C THR A 22 -0.33 4.39 -8.57
N ASP A 23 0.05 5.64 -8.80
CA ASP A 23 -0.03 6.70 -7.78
C ASP A 23 -1.42 7.36 -7.76
N LEU A 24 -2.39 6.59 -7.25
CA LEU A 24 -3.78 7.00 -7.12
C LEU A 24 -3.97 8.00 -5.97
N ASP A 25 -4.91 8.91 -6.16
CA ASP A 25 -5.30 9.87 -5.14
C ASP A 25 -6.37 9.31 -4.20
N VAL A 26 -6.51 9.93 -3.04
CA VAL A 26 -7.51 9.59 -2.01
C VAL A 26 -8.92 9.91 -2.51
N SER A 27 -9.92 9.22 -1.96
CA SER A 27 -11.33 9.46 -2.24
C SER A 27 -11.83 10.76 -1.58
N ASP A 28 -13.05 11.16 -1.93
CA ASP A 28 -13.68 12.34 -1.37
C ASP A 28 -14.02 12.19 0.13
N ASN A 29 -14.04 10.96 0.66
CA ASN A 29 -14.26 10.66 2.08
C ASN A 29 -12.97 10.75 2.92
N PHE A 30 -11.87 11.24 2.35
CA PHE A 30 -10.55 11.26 3.02
C PHE A 30 -10.60 11.89 4.42
N GLU A 31 -11.18 13.06 4.55
CA GLU A 31 -11.23 13.78 5.84
C GLU A 31 -12.00 13.01 6.91
N GLU A 32 -13.12 12.39 6.55
CA GLU A 32 -13.91 11.58 7.49
C GLU A 32 -13.12 10.34 7.95
N GLU A 33 -12.46 9.65 7.02
CA GLU A 33 -11.63 8.49 7.34
C GLU A 33 -10.42 8.87 8.20
N VAL A 34 -9.79 10.02 7.96
CA VAL A 34 -8.69 10.53 8.78
C VAL A 34 -9.13 10.76 10.23
N ILE A 35 -10.33 11.33 10.45
CA ILE A 35 -10.89 11.52 11.79
C ILE A 35 -11.01 10.18 12.53
N LEU A 36 -11.52 9.15 11.84
CA LEU A 36 -11.66 7.81 12.42
C LEU A 36 -10.29 7.16 12.73
N ILE A 37 -9.30 7.34 11.86
CA ILE A 37 -7.94 6.84 12.07
C ILE A 37 -7.31 7.53 13.28
N LYS A 38 -7.36 8.86 13.37
CA LYS A 38 -6.84 9.61 14.53
C LYS A 38 -7.47 9.15 15.84
N LYS A 39 -8.77 8.90 15.84
CA LYS A 39 -9.48 8.38 17.01
C LYS A 39 -8.96 6.99 17.43
N LYS A 40 -8.68 6.11 16.47
CA LYS A 40 -8.07 4.80 16.75
C LYS A 40 -6.65 4.95 17.32
N ILE A 41 -5.82 5.81 16.74
CA ILE A 41 -4.45 6.07 17.22
C ILE A 41 -4.48 6.52 18.67
N LEU A 42 -5.38 7.46 19.04
CA LEU A 42 -5.56 7.92 20.41
C LEU A 42 -5.99 6.78 21.34
N ASN A 43 -6.94 5.93 20.92
CA ASN A 43 -7.40 4.80 21.72
C ASN A 43 -6.30 3.77 22.00
N PHE A 44 -5.30 3.67 21.13
CA PHE A 44 -4.12 2.82 21.34
C PHE A 44 -3.00 3.53 22.12
N ASN A 45 -3.21 4.77 22.57
CA ASN A 45 -2.21 5.61 23.23
C ASN A 45 -0.90 5.72 22.43
N ILE A 46 -1.04 5.88 21.10
CA ILE A 46 0.11 6.08 20.21
C ILE A 46 0.34 7.58 20.06
N ASP A 47 1.50 8.03 20.47
CA ASP A 47 1.98 9.38 20.20
C ASP A 47 2.87 9.34 18.96
N THR A 48 2.35 9.86 17.85
CA THR A 48 3.04 9.84 16.56
C THR A 48 4.30 10.70 16.52
N ASP A 49 4.42 11.66 17.42
CA ASP A 49 5.60 12.54 17.51
C ASP A 49 6.72 11.93 18.35
N SER A 50 6.41 10.93 19.18
CA SER A 50 7.40 10.24 20.04
C SER A 50 7.96 8.95 19.44
N ILE A 51 7.44 8.50 18.30
CA ILE A 51 7.88 7.27 17.62
C ILE A 51 8.50 7.58 16.26
N LYS A 52 9.29 6.64 15.71
CA LYS A 52 9.73 6.75 14.32
C LYS A 52 8.59 6.38 13.39
N VAL A 53 8.24 7.29 12.50
CA VAL A 53 7.22 7.10 11.47
C VAL A 53 7.90 6.93 10.11
N TYR A 54 7.49 5.92 9.37
CA TYR A 54 7.91 5.68 8.00
C TYR A 54 6.71 5.73 7.07
N SER A 55 6.88 6.27 5.89
CA SER A 55 5.83 6.33 4.87
C SER A 55 6.34 5.81 3.52
N SER A 56 5.46 5.10 2.81
CA SER A 56 5.63 4.89 1.38
C SER A 56 5.61 6.23 0.64
N PRO A 57 6.36 6.40 -0.45
CA PRO A 57 6.34 7.63 -1.25
C PRO A 57 5.05 7.86 -2.03
N LEU A 58 4.15 6.87 -2.09
CA LEU A 58 2.88 7.00 -2.84
C LEU A 58 1.97 8.07 -2.22
N LYS A 59 1.34 8.90 -3.06
CA LYS A 59 0.49 10.04 -2.64
C LYS A 59 -0.50 9.69 -1.55
N ARG A 60 -1.20 8.57 -1.70
CA ARG A 60 -2.19 8.09 -0.72
C ARG A 60 -1.61 7.88 0.68
N CYS A 61 -0.34 7.43 0.75
CA CYS A 61 0.36 7.24 2.02
C CYS A 61 0.86 8.57 2.57
N ILE A 62 1.49 9.40 1.73
CA ILE A 62 2.01 10.72 2.11
C ILE A 62 0.87 11.62 2.61
N LYS A 63 -0.28 11.66 1.90
CA LYS A 63 -1.43 12.47 2.32
C LYS A 63 -1.90 12.08 3.73
N LEU A 64 -2.03 10.77 4.00
CA LEU A 64 -2.42 10.32 5.32
C LEU A 64 -1.35 10.66 6.37
N THR A 65 -0.08 10.40 6.09
CA THR A 65 1.03 10.65 7.03
C THR A 65 1.09 12.13 7.41
N ASN A 66 0.95 13.05 6.47
CA ASN A 66 0.94 14.50 6.73
C ASN A 66 -0.18 14.96 7.66
N THR A 67 -1.25 14.18 7.81
CA THR A 67 -2.31 14.49 8.79
C THR A 67 -1.96 14.04 10.20
N LEU A 68 -0.96 13.17 10.35
CA LEU A 68 -0.61 12.52 11.62
C LEU A 68 0.64 13.10 12.26
N THR A 69 1.64 13.46 11.47
CA THR A 69 2.91 14.04 11.93
C THR A 69 3.65 14.72 10.77
N GLU A 70 4.47 15.69 11.08
CA GLU A 70 5.42 16.29 10.14
C GLU A 70 6.78 15.57 10.14
N ASN A 71 7.02 14.73 11.15
CA ASN A 71 8.27 13.99 11.36
C ASN A 71 8.18 12.56 10.86
N TYR A 72 8.52 12.30 9.60
CA TYR A 72 8.54 10.95 9.05
C TYR A 72 9.65 10.76 8.01
N ILE A 73 9.96 9.52 7.75
CA ILE A 73 10.97 9.08 6.77
C ILE A 73 10.26 8.40 5.61
N ILE A 74 10.53 8.85 4.39
CA ILE A 74 10.06 8.17 3.19
C ILE A 74 11.00 7.00 2.88
N ASP A 75 10.43 5.81 2.65
CA ASP A 75 11.20 4.64 2.28
C ASP A 75 10.54 3.90 1.09
N GLU A 76 11.29 3.81 -0.01
CA GLU A 76 10.85 3.14 -1.25
C GLU A 76 10.57 1.64 -1.05
N ARG A 77 11.20 1.03 -0.06
CA ARG A 77 11.07 -0.40 0.21
C ARG A 77 9.68 -0.80 0.74
N ILE A 78 8.92 0.15 1.27
CA ILE A 78 7.55 -0.09 1.75
C ILE A 78 6.47 0.36 0.77
N LYS A 79 6.82 0.58 -0.51
CA LYS A 79 5.82 0.72 -1.56
C LYS A 79 5.01 -0.56 -1.71
N GLU A 80 3.76 -0.41 -2.14
CA GLU A 80 2.93 -1.54 -2.55
C GLU A 80 3.64 -2.37 -3.63
N MET A 81 3.22 -3.61 -3.81
CA MET A 81 3.70 -4.50 -4.86
C MET A 81 3.55 -3.83 -6.23
N ASN A 82 4.57 -3.93 -7.06
CA ASN A 82 4.48 -3.50 -8.46
C ASN A 82 3.68 -4.54 -9.25
N LEU A 83 2.47 -4.19 -9.64
CA LEU A 83 1.58 -5.07 -10.39
C LEU A 83 1.82 -5.00 -11.92
N GLY A 84 2.84 -4.27 -12.39
CA GLY A 84 3.25 -4.26 -13.78
C GLY A 84 2.09 -4.09 -14.75
N ASP A 85 1.95 -5.03 -15.70
CA ASP A 85 0.89 -5.00 -16.70
C ASP A 85 -0.53 -5.24 -16.16
N TRP A 86 -0.66 -5.61 -14.88
CA TRP A 86 -1.96 -5.75 -14.22
C TRP A 86 -2.45 -4.45 -13.56
N GLU A 87 -1.58 -3.44 -13.47
CA GLU A 87 -1.96 -2.13 -12.93
C GLU A 87 -3.17 -1.56 -13.68
N MET A 88 -4.15 -1.08 -12.92
CA MET A 88 -5.39 -0.48 -13.40
C MET A 88 -6.27 -1.39 -14.26
N LYS A 89 -6.09 -2.70 -14.18
CA LYS A 89 -6.93 -3.69 -14.84
C LYS A 89 -7.85 -4.40 -13.86
N LYS A 90 -9.01 -4.82 -14.34
CA LYS A 90 -9.90 -5.74 -13.60
C LYS A 90 -9.42 -7.19 -13.78
N MET A 91 -9.69 -8.05 -12.80
CA MET A 91 -9.38 -9.50 -12.90
C MET A 91 -9.89 -10.13 -14.18
N THR A 92 -11.07 -9.70 -14.66
CA THR A 92 -11.67 -10.18 -15.89
C THR A 92 -10.88 -9.82 -17.16
N SER A 93 -10.02 -8.81 -17.08
CA SER A 93 -9.18 -8.36 -18.19
C SER A 93 -7.79 -8.99 -18.21
N ILE A 94 -7.43 -9.75 -17.15
CA ILE A 94 -6.16 -10.47 -17.11
C ILE A 94 -6.27 -11.72 -17.98
N PRO A 95 -5.25 -12.02 -18.83
CA PRO A 95 -5.25 -13.23 -19.63
C PRO A 95 -5.41 -14.50 -18.77
N GLU A 96 -6.25 -15.41 -19.20
CA GLU A 96 -6.55 -16.64 -18.44
C GLU A 96 -5.30 -17.46 -18.12
N ARG A 97 -4.37 -17.53 -19.07
CA ARG A 97 -3.08 -18.19 -18.86
C ARG A 97 -2.30 -17.60 -17.70
N GLU A 98 -2.23 -16.27 -17.61
CA GLU A 98 -1.50 -15.59 -16.54
C GLU A 98 -2.17 -15.83 -15.17
N LYS A 99 -3.50 -15.84 -15.13
CA LYS A 99 -4.24 -16.16 -13.89
C LYS A 99 -3.95 -17.58 -13.41
N LEU A 100 -3.99 -18.55 -14.31
CA LEU A 100 -3.69 -19.95 -13.99
C LEU A 100 -2.23 -20.14 -13.53
N GLU A 101 -1.29 -19.48 -14.19
CA GLU A 101 0.12 -19.49 -13.77
C GLU A 101 0.29 -18.87 -12.38
N TRP A 102 -0.37 -17.76 -12.12
CA TRP A 102 -0.37 -17.10 -10.81
C TRP A 102 -0.96 -17.99 -9.71
N GLU A 103 -2.13 -18.59 -9.94
CA GLU A 103 -2.80 -19.49 -8.99
C GLU A 103 -1.95 -20.70 -8.64
N ASN A 104 -1.23 -21.27 -9.61
CA ASN A 104 -0.36 -22.42 -9.40
C ASN A 104 0.99 -22.08 -8.79
N ASN A 105 1.43 -20.83 -8.87
CA ASN A 105 2.78 -20.40 -8.46
C ASN A 105 2.75 -19.07 -7.67
N LEU A 106 1.90 -18.98 -6.65
CA LEU A 106 1.64 -17.74 -5.90
C LEU A 106 2.89 -16.96 -5.45
N LEU A 107 3.95 -17.65 -5.07
CA LEU A 107 5.17 -16.98 -4.60
C LEU A 107 6.08 -16.55 -5.75
N SER A 108 6.27 -17.43 -6.71
CA SER A 108 7.30 -17.26 -7.75
C SER A 108 6.78 -16.65 -9.05
N PHE A 109 5.46 -16.68 -9.29
CA PHE A 109 4.90 -16.02 -10.48
C PHE A 109 5.24 -14.55 -10.47
N LYS A 110 5.90 -14.11 -11.52
CA LYS A 110 6.24 -12.71 -11.72
C LYS A 110 5.23 -12.06 -12.67
N ILE A 111 4.53 -11.07 -12.18
CA ILE A 111 3.62 -10.29 -13.03
C ILE A 111 4.44 -9.64 -14.16
N PRO A 112 4.00 -9.73 -15.43
CA PRO A 112 4.71 -9.09 -16.53
C PRO A 112 5.01 -7.61 -16.23
N ASN A 113 6.27 -7.21 -16.37
CA ASN A 113 6.78 -5.87 -16.03
C ASN A 113 6.57 -5.45 -14.55
N GLY A 114 6.27 -6.38 -13.67
CA GLY A 114 6.01 -6.16 -12.25
C GLY A 114 6.93 -6.96 -11.33
N GLU A 115 6.46 -7.23 -10.14
CA GLU A 115 7.11 -8.05 -9.11
C GLU A 115 6.44 -9.42 -8.97
N SER A 116 7.18 -10.41 -8.47
CA SER A 116 6.62 -11.60 -7.83
C SER A 116 6.35 -11.31 -6.35
N ASN A 117 5.53 -12.15 -5.70
CA ASN A 117 5.34 -12.07 -4.25
C ASN A 117 6.66 -12.29 -3.49
N GLU A 118 7.55 -13.14 -4.01
CA GLU A 118 8.87 -13.39 -3.42
C GLU A 118 9.75 -12.14 -3.49
N GLU A 119 9.81 -11.45 -4.64
CA GLU A 119 10.56 -10.20 -4.80
C GLU A 119 10.00 -9.10 -3.88
N PHE A 120 8.68 -8.97 -3.79
CA PHE A 120 8.00 -8.04 -2.89
C PHE A 120 8.35 -8.31 -1.43
N LEU A 121 8.23 -9.55 -0.97
CA LEU A 121 8.59 -9.95 0.40
C LEU A 121 10.07 -9.71 0.70
N LYS A 122 10.97 -9.99 -0.24
CA LYS A 122 12.40 -9.73 -0.08
C LYS A 122 12.68 -8.23 0.11
N ARG A 123 12.00 -7.39 -0.68
CA ARG A 123 12.09 -5.93 -0.56
C ARG A 123 11.59 -5.43 0.80
N LEU A 124 10.43 -5.92 1.25
CA LEU A 124 9.88 -5.56 2.57
C LEU A 124 10.78 -6.02 3.71
N LYS A 125 11.34 -7.24 3.65
CA LYS A 125 12.27 -7.75 4.66
C LYS A 125 13.54 -6.91 4.77
N SER A 126 13.98 -6.27 3.69
CA SER A 126 15.15 -5.39 3.73
C SER A 126 14.89 -4.06 4.44
N PHE A 127 13.64 -3.72 4.66
CA PHE A 127 13.23 -2.55 5.46
C PHE A 127 13.24 -2.87 6.97
N LEU A 128 12.85 -4.06 7.36
CA LEU A 128 12.78 -4.52 8.76
C LEU A 128 14.16 -4.89 9.30
#